data_f52fb41305739c003ab9556861aaaffb
#
_entry.id   f52fb41305739c003ab9556861aaaffb
#
_cell.length_a   1.000
_cell.length_b   1.000
_cell.length_c   1.000
_cell.angle_alpha   90.00
_cell.angle_beta   90.00
_cell.angle_gamma   90.00
#
_symmetry.space_group_name_H-M   'P 1'
#
loop_
_entity.id
_entity.type
_entity.pdbx_description
1 polymer ?
#
loop_
_entity_poly.entity_id
_entity_poly.type
_entity_poly.pdbx_seq_one_letter_code
_entity_poly.pdbx_strand_id
1 'polypeptide(L)'
;MDALVRELMPYVGRVCGAIALDRGDDAMQETFISVLRNLRTLREPAALHGWVRRIAVREAIRVARSGREDPTDPTTLVGLTSVAPIDMATVIDVRTTLAGLAPEQRAILVLRDVDGLSEAEAAQLLGVAAGTVKSRLHRARSAFARRWEP
;
A
#
# COMPACT_ATOMS: atom_id res chain seq x y z
N MET A 1 -0.91 -1.85 -23.70
CA MET A 1 -0.93 -0.94 -22.56
C MET A 1 -2.14 -1.19 -21.66
N ASP A 2 -3.34 -1.16 -22.20
CA ASP A 2 -4.56 -1.37 -21.41
C ASP A 2 -4.61 -2.74 -20.70
N ALA A 3 -4.09 -3.78 -21.35
CA ALA A 3 -4.03 -5.11 -20.75
C ALA A 3 -3.12 -5.16 -19.52
N LEU A 4 -1.98 -4.49 -19.57
CA LEU A 4 -1.03 -4.41 -18.46
C LEU A 4 -1.63 -3.65 -17.27
N VAL A 5 -2.22 -2.49 -17.52
CA VAL A 5 -2.88 -1.69 -16.48
C VAL A 5 -4.01 -2.51 -15.84
N ARG A 6 -4.80 -3.18 -16.66
CA ARG A 6 -5.93 -4.00 -16.20
C ARG A 6 -5.48 -5.17 -15.32
N GLU A 7 -4.36 -5.80 -15.67
CA GLU A 7 -3.77 -6.88 -14.89
C GLU A 7 -3.22 -6.42 -13.54
N LEU A 8 -2.57 -5.25 -13.51
CA LEU A 8 -1.92 -4.70 -12.31
C LEU A 8 -2.88 -3.95 -11.38
N MET A 9 -4.02 -3.51 -11.90
CA MET A 9 -4.95 -2.63 -11.18
C MET A 9 -5.41 -3.20 -9.82
N PRO A 10 -5.81 -4.48 -9.70
CA PRO A 10 -6.23 -5.02 -8.41
C PRO A 10 -5.13 -4.96 -7.35
N TYR A 11 -3.91 -5.29 -7.73
CA TYR A 11 -2.75 -5.26 -6.82
C TYR A 11 -2.39 -3.82 -6.41
N VAL A 12 -2.24 -2.95 -7.39
CA VAL A 12 -1.89 -1.54 -7.16
C VAL A 12 -2.98 -0.85 -6.32
N GLY A 13 -4.25 -1.09 -6.64
CA GLY A 13 -5.38 -0.55 -5.90
C GLY A 13 -5.38 -1.00 -4.44
N ARG A 14 -5.08 -2.26 -4.18
CA ARG A 14 -5.01 -2.80 -2.81
C ARG A 14 -3.88 -2.16 -2.01
N VAL A 15 -2.69 -2.07 -2.58
CA VAL A 15 -1.52 -1.47 -1.91
C VAL A 15 -1.76 0.02 -1.65
N CYS A 16 -2.19 0.76 -2.67
CA CYS A 16 -2.44 2.19 -2.55
C CYS A 16 -3.59 2.49 -1.58
N GLY A 17 -4.65 1.69 -1.61
CA GLY A 17 -5.77 1.84 -0.68
C GLY A 17 -5.40 1.60 0.77
N ALA A 18 -4.56 0.61 1.05
CA ALA A 18 -4.11 0.30 2.40
C ALA A 18 -3.15 1.36 2.97
N ILE A 19 -2.29 1.94 2.13
CA ILE A 19 -1.27 2.92 2.57
C ILE A 19 -1.80 4.35 2.54
N ALA A 20 -2.44 4.76 1.45
CA ALA A 20 -2.93 6.12 1.25
C ALA A 20 -4.38 6.33 1.68
N LEU A 21 -5.11 5.26 1.99
CA LEU A 21 -6.48 5.29 2.48
C LEU A 21 -7.41 6.09 1.55
N ASP A 22 -7.98 7.20 2.01
CA ASP A 22 -8.90 8.03 1.22
C ASP A 22 -8.27 8.58 -0.06
N ARG A 23 -6.95 8.65 -0.12
CA ARG A 23 -6.20 9.09 -1.29
C ARG A 23 -5.62 7.92 -2.09
N GLY A 24 -6.15 6.72 -1.89
CA GLY A 24 -5.73 5.52 -2.62
C GLY A 24 -5.87 5.67 -4.13
N ASP A 25 -6.93 6.31 -4.61
CA ASP A 25 -7.15 6.54 -6.04
C ASP A 25 -6.09 7.49 -6.63
N ASP A 26 -5.74 8.55 -5.92
CA ASP A 26 -4.68 9.46 -6.33
C ASP A 26 -3.32 8.74 -6.37
N ALA A 27 -3.04 7.94 -5.36
CA ALA A 27 -1.82 7.14 -5.29
C ALA A 27 -1.75 6.12 -6.42
N MET A 28 -2.86 5.47 -6.74
CA MET A 28 -2.95 4.52 -7.85
C MET A 28 -2.70 5.21 -9.19
N GLN A 29 -3.29 6.37 -9.42
CA GLN A 29 -3.08 7.16 -10.62
C GLN A 29 -1.61 7.56 -10.78
N GLU A 30 -0.98 8.09 -9.73
CA GLU A 30 0.43 8.45 -9.73
C GLU A 30 1.33 7.23 -9.96
N THR A 31 0.97 6.10 -9.40
CA THR A 31 1.68 4.83 -9.62
C THR A 31 1.67 4.45 -11.10
N PHE A 32 0.51 4.46 -11.74
CA PHE A 32 0.41 4.09 -13.16
C PHE A 32 1.11 5.10 -14.07
N ILE A 33 1.04 6.39 -13.76
CA ILE A 33 1.82 7.41 -14.48
C ILE A 33 3.31 7.09 -14.41
N SER A 34 3.82 6.78 -13.23
CA SER A 34 5.22 6.44 -13.02
C SER A 34 5.61 5.13 -13.72
N VAL A 35 4.77 4.11 -13.64
CA VAL A 35 4.97 2.83 -14.33
C VAL A 35 5.09 3.05 -15.83
N LEU A 36 4.14 3.76 -16.43
CA LEU A 36 4.11 3.97 -17.88
C LEU A 36 5.28 4.82 -18.38
N ARG A 37 5.70 5.83 -17.59
CA ARG A 37 6.87 6.66 -17.93
C ARG A 37 8.18 5.89 -17.92
N ASN A 38 8.30 4.92 -17.02
CA ASN A 38 9.57 4.22 -16.76
C ASN A 38 9.57 2.77 -17.25
N LEU A 39 8.51 2.33 -17.91
CA LEU A 39 8.37 0.92 -18.36
C LEU A 39 9.55 0.46 -19.21
N ARG A 40 10.11 1.34 -20.02
CA ARG A 40 11.27 1.04 -20.88
C ARG A 40 12.56 0.77 -20.09
N THR A 41 12.61 1.18 -18.82
CA THR A 41 13.77 0.90 -17.97
C THR A 41 13.76 -0.50 -17.39
N LEU A 42 12.62 -1.17 -17.45
CA LEU A 42 12.48 -2.55 -17.00
C LEU A 42 13.14 -3.48 -18.00
N ARG A 43 14.23 -4.15 -17.60
CA ARG A 43 15.00 -5.04 -18.47
C ARG A 43 14.51 -6.47 -18.40
N GLU A 44 14.02 -6.91 -17.22
CA GLU A 44 13.58 -8.27 -16.97
C GLU A 44 12.06 -8.31 -16.78
N PRO A 45 11.27 -8.90 -17.70
CA PRO A 45 9.82 -9.01 -17.53
C PRO A 45 9.42 -9.75 -16.24
N ALA A 46 10.22 -10.71 -15.80
CA ALA A 46 9.97 -11.45 -14.56
C ALA A 46 10.05 -10.55 -13.31
N ALA A 47 10.73 -9.41 -13.38
CA ALA A 47 10.85 -8.46 -12.28
C ALA A 47 9.70 -7.44 -12.23
N LEU A 48 8.74 -7.52 -13.15
CA LEU A 48 7.67 -6.52 -13.30
C LEU A 48 6.89 -6.30 -11.99
N HIS A 49 6.41 -7.36 -11.36
CA HIS A 49 5.59 -7.25 -10.15
C HIS A 49 6.34 -6.60 -8.99
N GLY A 50 7.59 -7.00 -8.74
CA GLY A 50 8.43 -6.40 -7.71
C GLY A 50 8.74 -4.93 -7.99
N TRP A 51 8.97 -4.62 -9.26
CA TRP A 51 9.24 -3.25 -9.70
C TRP A 51 8.00 -2.34 -9.53
N VAL A 52 6.82 -2.83 -9.93
CA VAL A 52 5.55 -2.11 -9.74
C VAL A 52 5.24 -1.94 -8.24
N ARG A 53 5.47 -2.98 -7.44
CA ARG A 53 5.30 -2.90 -5.98
C ARG A 53 6.11 -1.77 -5.37
N ARG A 54 7.36 -1.65 -5.75
CA ARG A 54 8.26 -0.59 -5.28
C ARG A 54 7.70 0.80 -5.62
N ILE A 55 7.23 0.99 -6.84
CA ILE A 55 6.62 2.25 -7.28
C ILE A 55 5.34 2.53 -6.51
N ALA A 56 4.45 1.55 -6.39
CA ALA A 56 3.18 1.69 -5.70
C ALA A 56 3.36 2.09 -4.23
N VAL A 57 4.26 1.42 -3.51
CA VAL A 57 4.53 1.74 -2.11
C VAL A 57 5.10 3.16 -1.96
N ARG A 58 6.04 3.56 -2.80
CA ARG A 58 6.62 4.90 -2.76
C ARG A 58 5.60 5.98 -3.05
N GLU A 59 4.80 5.80 -4.09
CA GLU A 59 3.77 6.78 -4.47
C GLU A 59 2.67 6.86 -3.40
N ALA A 60 2.27 5.73 -2.84
CA ALA A 60 1.26 5.69 -1.79
C ALA A 60 1.72 6.42 -0.52
N ILE A 61 2.96 6.22 -0.10
CA ILE A 61 3.53 6.94 1.05
C ILE A 61 3.61 8.44 0.74
N ARG A 62 4.08 8.82 -0.44
CA ARG A 62 4.21 10.21 -0.85
C ARG A 62 2.84 10.92 -0.85
N VAL A 63 1.85 10.32 -1.46
CA VAL A 63 0.48 10.86 -1.52
C VAL A 63 -0.13 10.96 -0.13
N ALA A 64 0.03 9.92 0.70
CA ALA A 64 -0.49 9.92 2.07
C ALA A 64 0.08 11.06 2.91
N ARG A 65 1.36 11.39 2.72
CA ARG A 65 2.02 12.49 3.43
C ARG A 65 1.57 13.86 2.95
N SER A 66 1.33 14.03 1.65
CA SER A 66 0.90 15.31 1.07
C SER A 66 -0.54 15.66 1.41
N GLY A 67 -1.37 14.66 1.76
CA GLY A 67 -2.80 14.80 2.01
C GLY A 67 -3.20 15.23 3.42
N ARG A 68 -2.25 15.63 4.27
CA ARG A 68 -2.55 15.96 5.68
C ARG A 68 -3.41 17.21 5.88
N GLU A 69 -3.63 17.99 4.83
CA GLU A 69 -4.28 19.30 4.93
C GLU A 69 -5.71 19.37 4.37
N ASP A 70 -6.19 18.32 3.69
CA ASP A 70 -7.54 18.30 3.13
C ASP A 70 -8.39 17.16 3.72
N PRO A 71 -9.50 17.46 4.41
CA PRO A 71 -10.47 16.45 4.80
C PRO A 71 -11.26 16.02 3.55
N THR A 72 -10.85 14.94 2.92
CA THR A 72 -11.52 14.40 1.75
C THR A 72 -12.65 13.45 2.16
N ASP A 73 -13.77 13.59 1.46
CA ASP A 73 -15.00 12.83 1.57
C ASP A 73 -14.79 11.30 1.69
N PRO A 74 -15.40 10.63 2.68
CA PRO A 74 -15.21 9.18 2.90
C PRO A 74 -15.85 8.28 1.84
N THR A 75 -16.31 8.80 0.73
CA THR A 75 -17.16 8.05 -0.22
C THR A 75 -16.40 7.22 -1.26
N THR A 76 -15.06 7.27 -1.31
CA THR A 76 -14.33 6.53 -2.33
C THR A 76 -13.86 5.16 -1.84
N LEU A 77 -14.82 4.27 -1.67
CA LEU A 77 -14.60 2.84 -1.37
C LEU A 77 -14.50 2.03 -2.67
N VAL A 78 -13.65 2.43 -3.61
CA VAL A 78 -13.46 1.67 -4.84
C VAL A 78 -12.05 1.10 -4.88
N GLY A 79 -11.92 -0.19 -4.65
CA GLY A 79 -10.64 -0.87 -4.81
C GLY A 79 -10.45 -2.13 -4.00
N LEU A 80 -11.41 -2.51 -3.17
CA LEU A 80 -11.40 -3.81 -2.50
C LEU A 80 -12.31 -4.79 -3.26
N THR A 81 -12.01 -5.01 -4.53
CA THR A 81 -12.68 -6.07 -5.26
C THR A 81 -11.94 -7.37 -5.09
N SER A 82 -12.65 -8.31 -4.49
CA SER A 82 -12.45 -9.73 -4.60
C SER A 82 -11.42 -10.38 -3.69
N VAL A 83 -11.82 -10.71 -2.48
CA VAL A 83 -11.63 -12.05 -1.90
C VAL A 83 -12.64 -12.19 -0.76
N ALA A 84 -13.51 -13.19 -0.82
CA ALA A 84 -14.51 -13.60 0.18
C ALA A 84 -15.46 -12.47 0.67
N PRO A 85 -16.70 -12.77 1.08
CA PRO A 85 -17.60 -11.78 1.63
C PRO A 85 -17.06 -11.31 3.00
N ILE A 86 -16.19 -10.30 2.96
CA ILE A 86 -15.78 -9.60 4.19
C ILE A 86 -16.94 -8.67 4.53
N ASP A 87 -17.43 -8.80 5.76
CA ASP A 87 -18.42 -7.88 6.28
C ASP A 87 -17.95 -6.43 6.16
N MET A 88 -18.79 -5.56 5.64
CA MET A 88 -18.47 -4.15 5.43
C MET A 88 -18.09 -3.46 6.74
N ALA A 89 -18.67 -3.85 7.86
CA ALA A 89 -18.30 -3.34 9.18
C ALA A 89 -16.83 -3.62 9.49
N THR A 90 -16.37 -4.85 9.23
CA THR A 90 -14.96 -5.24 9.42
C THR A 90 -14.02 -4.42 8.55
N VAL A 91 -14.41 -4.14 7.31
CA VAL A 91 -13.61 -3.29 6.40
C VAL A 91 -13.46 -1.88 6.95
N ILE A 92 -14.54 -1.30 7.44
CA ILE A 92 -14.55 0.03 8.05
C ILE A 92 -13.66 0.04 9.30
N ASP A 93 -13.76 -0.97 10.14
CA ASP A 93 -12.96 -1.09 11.36
C ASP A 93 -11.47 -1.18 11.05
N VAL A 94 -11.09 -1.98 10.06
CA VAL A 94 -9.70 -2.09 9.60
C VAL A 94 -9.19 -0.74 9.08
N ARG A 95 -9.97 -0.06 8.24
CA ARG A 95 -9.58 1.25 7.71
C ARG A 95 -9.43 2.29 8.81
N THR A 96 -10.35 2.32 9.75
CA THR A 96 -10.29 3.23 10.89
C THR A 96 -9.05 2.97 11.74
N THR A 97 -8.73 1.71 11.98
CA THR A 97 -7.52 1.31 12.71
C THR A 97 -6.26 1.74 11.97
N LEU A 98 -6.19 1.48 10.65
CA LEU A 98 -5.07 1.88 9.81
C LEU A 98 -4.89 3.40 9.75
N ALA A 99 -5.99 4.16 9.75
CA ALA A 99 -5.94 5.62 9.72
C ALA A 99 -5.19 6.23 10.92
N GLY A 100 -5.16 5.52 12.05
CA GLY A 100 -4.40 5.93 13.23
C GLY A 100 -2.90 5.63 13.16
N LEU A 101 -2.42 4.97 12.10
CA LEU A 101 -1.02 4.62 11.90
C LEU A 101 -0.35 5.60 10.92
N ALA A 102 0.97 5.76 11.04
CA ALA A 102 1.73 6.49 10.04
C ALA A 102 1.75 5.73 8.70
N PRO A 103 1.86 6.42 7.55
CA PRO A 103 1.91 5.76 6.24
C PRO A 103 2.99 4.68 6.13
N GLU A 104 4.16 4.90 6.73
CA GLU A 104 5.27 3.92 6.75
C GLU A 104 4.91 2.68 7.57
N GLN A 105 4.14 2.84 8.64
CA GLN A 105 3.66 1.70 9.42
C GLN A 105 2.66 0.88 8.63
N ARG A 106 1.74 1.53 7.91
CA ARG A 106 0.82 0.83 7.00
C ARG A 106 1.57 0.09 5.91
N ALA A 107 2.57 0.74 5.32
CA ALA A 107 3.40 0.12 4.28
C ALA A 107 4.09 -1.15 4.76
N ILE A 108 4.69 -1.12 5.95
CA ILE A 108 5.40 -2.29 6.47
C ILE A 108 4.46 -3.44 6.80
N LEU A 109 3.26 -3.15 7.30
CA LEU A 109 2.23 -4.16 7.51
C LEU A 109 1.82 -4.82 6.19
N VAL A 110 1.58 -4.03 5.14
CA VAL A 110 1.25 -4.55 3.81
C VAL A 110 2.36 -5.45 3.28
N LEU A 111 3.59 -5.00 3.32
CA LEU A 111 4.72 -5.74 2.75
C LEU A 111 5.00 -7.05 3.51
N ARG A 112 4.97 -7.01 4.84
CA ARG A 112 5.31 -8.14 5.67
C ARG A 112 4.14 -9.09 5.93
N ASP A 113 3.00 -8.55 6.34
CA ASP A 113 1.88 -9.35 6.83
C ASP A 113 0.86 -9.71 5.73
N VAL A 114 0.76 -8.93 4.68
CA VAL A 114 -0.15 -9.21 3.55
C VAL A 114 0.60 -9.84 2.39
N ASP A 115 1.67 -9.21 1.92
CA ASP A 115 2.41 -9.67 0.75
C ASP A 115 3.47 -10.74 1.08
N GLY A 116 3.79 -10.92 2.35
CA GLY A 116 4.70 -11.98 2.79
C GLY A 116 6.17 -11.77 2.43
N LEU A 117 6.61 -10.53 2.19
CA LEU A 117 8.03 -10.26 1.94
C LEU A 117 8.86 -10.58 3.18
N SER A 118 10.09 -11.05 2.97
CA SER A 118 11.06 -11.19 4.05
C SER A 118 11.50 -9.83 4.59
N GLU A 119 12.11 -9.80 5.77
CA GLU A 119 12.70 -8.57 6.31
C GLU A 119 13.72 -7.96 5.35
N ALA A 120 14.56 -8.79 4.74
CA ALA A 120 15.56 -8.34 3.77
C ALA A 120 14.92 -7.73 2.52
N GLU A 121 13.89 -8.38 1.97
CA GLU A 121 13.16 -7.88 0.80
C GLU A 121 12.46 -6.57 1.09
N ALA A 122 11.76 -6.47 2.22
CA ALA A 122 11.11 -5.24 2.65
C ALA A 122 12.12 -4.11 2.92
N ALA A 123 13.25 -4.43 3.53
CA ALA A 123 14.35 -3.48 3.77
C ALA A 123 14.90 -2.91 2.47
N GLN A 124 15.15 -3.77 1.50
CA GLN A 124 15.63 -3.36 0.18
C GLN A 124 14.61 -2.45 -0.52
N LEU A 125 13.32 -2.80 -0.48
CA LEU A 125 12.25 -2.02 -1.10
C LEU A 125 12.11 -0.65 -0.44
N LEU A 126 12.17 -0.58 0.89
CA LEU A 126 12.00 0.66 1.65
C LEU A 126 13.29 1.48 1.77
N GLY A 127 14.44 0.94 1.37
CA GLY A 127 15.73 1.63 1.48
C GLY A 127 16.21 1.81 2.92
N VAL A 128 15.92 0.84 3.79
CA VAL A 128 16.31 0.86 5.21
C VAL A 128 17.04 -0.42 5.59
N ALA A 129 17.66 -0.45 6.77
CA ALA A 129 18.30 -1.66 7.30
C ALA A 129 17.25 -2.71 7.69
N ALA A 130 17.61 -4.01 7.61
CA ALA A 130 16.72 -5.10 7.99
C ALA A 130 16.28 -5.01 9.45
N GLY A 131 17.17 -4.61 10.35
CA GLY A 131 16.84 -4.37 11.75
C GLY A 131 15.81 -3.26 11.95
N THR A 132 15.82 -2.24 11.08
CA THR A 132 14.82 -1.17 11.07
C THR A 132 13.45 -1.71 10.65
N VAL A 133 13.39 -2.60 9.67
CA VAL A 133 12.14 -3.27 9.27
C VAL A 133 11.56 -4.02 10.47
N LYS A 134 12.38 -4.81 11.15
CA LYS A 134 11.95 -5.59 12.32
C LYS A 134 11.36 -4.69 13.41
N SER A 135 12.06 -3.63 13.79
CA SER A 135 11.57 -2.70 14.82
C SER A 135 10.33 -1.92 14.41
N ARG A 136 10.26 -1.46 13.17
CA ARG A 136 9.09 -0.78 12.63
C ARG A 136 7.88 -1.70 12.56
N LEU A 137 8.07 -2.94 12.14
CA LEU A 137 7.01 -3.93 12.11
C LEU A 137 6.44 -4.20 13.50
N HIS A 138 7.32 -4.37 14.48
CA HIS A 138 6.88 -4.57 15.87
C HIS A 138 6.03 -3.39 16.36
N ARG A 139 6.47 -2.16 16.13
CA ARG A 139 5.71 -0.96 16.49
C ARG A 139 4.39 -0.85 15.73
N ALA A 140 4.40 -1.16 14.45
CA ALA A 140 3.19 -1.12 13.62
C ALA A 140 2.15 -2.13 14.09
N ARG A 141 2.56 -3.36 14.36
CA ARG A 141 1.69 -4.42 14.90
C ARG A 141 1.13 -4.04 16.26
N SER A 142 1.97 -3.52 17.15
CA SER A 142 1.54 -3.08 18.48
C SER A 142 0.56 -1.91 18.40
N ALA A 143 0.82 -0.94 17.53
CA ALA A 143 -0.07 0.21 17.33
C ALA A 143 -1.42 -0.22 16.73
N PHE A 144 -1.39 -1.16 15.78
CA PHE A 144 -2.61 -1.73 15.21
C PHE A 144 -3.43 -2.46 16.27
N ALA A 145 -2.79 -3.34 17.04
CA ALA A 145 -3.45 -4.12 18.08
C ALA A 145 -4.11 -3.25 19.16
N ARG A 146 -3.45 -2.16 19.54
CA ARG A 146 -4.01 -1.21 20.54
C ARG A 146 -5.24 -0.46 20.04
N ARG A 147 -5.35 -0.25 18.73
CA ARG A 147 -6.47 0.47 18.12
C ARG A 147 -7.57 -0.46 17.62
N TRP A 148 -7.27 -1.73 17.50
CA TRP A 148 -8.22 -2.71 17.02
C TRP A 148 -9.18 -3.09 18.15
N GLU A 149 -10.40 -2.61 18.08
CA GLU A 149 -11.52 -3.07 18.90
C GLU A 149 -12.54 -3.71 17.96
N PRO A 150 -12.71 -5.04 18.04
CA PRO A 150 -13.68 -5.74 17.21
C PRO A 150 -15.13 -5.43 17.62
#